data_dd407be021c83330a19bc8289376c299
#
_entry.id   dd407be021c83330a19bc8289376c299
#
_cell.length_a   1.000
_cell.length_b   1.000
_cell.length_c   1.000
_cell.angle_alpha   90.00
_cell.angle_beta   90.00
_cell.angle_gamma   90.00
#
_symmetry.space_group_name_H-M   'P 1'
#
loop_
_entity.id
_entity.type
_entity.pdbx_description
1 polymer ?
#
loop_
_entity_poly.entity_id
_entity_poly.type
_entity_poly.pdbx_seq_one_letter_code
_entity_poly.pdbx_strand_id
1 'polypeptide(L)'
;MIKLLQSWSQSYRDRGKYTPVGVAFHWTMAALVIYQLASGWLMDRLLVGADKLNAYQLHTEIGLTLLLLGILRLVWRLMVPGPINDADNQGWRSTAAHALHHAFYALFAILPLSGWIMWSAIQPAQPLHLAGFVPLPAMPLHDLSPEWQFLVLDYAEGVHLAGIITLTLLVPAHAGAAIKHHFWDRDDVFAGMLPEIPDTSWHPGGPNYSPPKPTAPHPPASG
;
A
#
# COMPACT_ATOMS: atom_id res chain seq x y z
N MET A 1 -25.96 -1.27 -2.76
CA MET A 1 -24.61 -1.88 -2.72
C MET A 1 -23.66 -1.15 -1.77
N ILE A 2 -23.40 0.17 -1.94
CA ILE A 2 -22.49 0.94 -1.06
C ILE A 2 -22.92 0.89 0.42
N LYS A 3 -24.22 1.07 0.73
CA LYS A 3 -24.74 0.98 2.11
C LYS A 3 -24.50 -0.38 2.76
N LEU A 4 -24.59 -1.49 1.99
CA LEU A 4 -24.29 -2.83 2.49
C LEU A 4 -22.80 -3.03 2.77
N LEU A 5 -21.92 -2.50 1.92
CA LEU A 5 -20.47 -2.49 2.15
C LEU A 5 -20.11 -1.67 3.39
N GLN A 6 -20.76 -0.52 3.59
CA GLN A 6 -20.54 0.31 4.75
C GLN A 6 -21.02 -0.35 6.04
N SER A 7 -22.22 -0.98 6.05
CA SER A 7 -22.70 -1.71 7.23
C SER A 7 -21.83 -2.92 7.57
N TRP A 8 -21.37 -3.66 6.55
CA TRP A 8 -20.41 -4.75 6.74
C TRP A 8 -19.07 -4.26 7.31
N SER A 9 -18.55 -3.16 6.78
CA SER A 9 -17.28 -2.59 7.27
C SER A 9 -17.37 -2.02 8.67
N GLN A 10 -18.56 -1.60 9.10
CA GLN A 10 -18.77 -1.03 10.42
C GLN A 10 -18.43 -2.03 11.54
N SER A 11 -18.74 -3.32 11.37
CA SER A 11 -18.38 -4.35 12.33
C SER A 11 -16.88 -4.51 12.55
N TYR A 12 -16.04 -4.19 11.55
CA TYR A 12 -14.59 -4.16 11.68
C TYR A 12 -14.12 -2.88 12.34
N ARG A 13 -14.70 -1.74 11.97
CA ARG A 13 -14.38 -0.42 12.55
C ARG A 13 -14.65 -0.39 14.05
N ASP A 14 -15.78 -0.93 14.49
CA ASP A 14 -16.19 -0.99 15.91
C ASP A 14 -15.21 -1.84 16.75
N ARG A 15 -14.45 -2.73 16.11
CA ARG A 15 -13.37 -3.52 16.73
C ARG A 15 -11.98 -2.90 16.56
N GLY A 16 -11.86 -1.68 16.04
CA GLY A 16 -10.58 -1.03 15.77
C GLY A 16 -9.80 -1.64 14.60
N LYS A 17 -10.45 -2.42 13.71
CA LYS A 17 -9.77 -3.16 12.64
C LYS A 17 -10.10 -2.66 11.25
N TYR A 18 -9.17 -2.86 10.33
CA TYR A 18 -9.42 -2.70 8.91
C TYR A 18 -10.12 -3.94 8.34
N THR A 19 -10.87 -3.75 7.25
CA THR A 19 -11.50 -4.87 6.56
C THR A 19 -10.46 -5.79 5.93
N PRO A 20 -10.74 -7.10 5.75
CA PRO A 20 -9.81 -8.05 5.13
C PRO A 20 -9.31 -7.60 3.75
N VAL A 21 -10.18 -6.94 2.95
CA VAL A 21 -9.79 -6.38 1.65
C VAL A 21 -8.77 -5.25 1.82
N GLY A 22 -8.97 -4.34 2.79
CA GLY A 22 -8.02 -3.27 3.09
C GLY A 22 -6.67 -3.79 3.57
N VAL A 23 -6.69 -4.84 4.40
CA VAL A 23 -5.49 -5.55 4.88
C VAL A 23 -4.77 -6.25 3.72
N ALA A 24 -5.51 -6.95 2.85
CA ALA A 24 -4.93 -7.62 1.68
C ALA A 24 -4.25 -6.62 0.74
N PHE A 25 -4.90 -5.50 0.40
CA PHE A 25 -4.27 -4.43 -0.39
C PHE A 25 -2.97 -3.94 0.26
N HIS A 26 -3.00 -3.71 1.57
CA HIS A 26 -1.82 -3.21 2.28
C HIS A 26 -0.63 -4.15 2.15
N TRP A 27 -0.79 -5.41 2.53
CA TRP A 27 0.32 -6.35 2.57
C TRP A 27 0.81 -6.77 1.19
N THR A 28 -0.10 -6.91 0.21
CA THR A 28 0.29 -7.15 -1.18
C THR A 28 1.12 -6.00 -1.72
N MET A 29 0.68 -4.75 -1.53
CA MET A 29 1.45 -3.58 -1.96
C MET A 29 2.77 -3.44 -1.20
N ALA A 30 2.80 -3.72 0.10
CA ALA A 30 4.02 -3.68 0.90
C ALA A 30 5.07 -4.68 0.37
N ALA A 31 4.66 -5.92 0.08
CA ALA A 31 5.54 -6.93 -0.50
C ALA A 31 6.08 -6.50 -1.88
N LEU A 32 5.20 -5.98 -2.75
CA LEU A 32 5.60 -5.50 -4.07
C LEU A 32 6.52 -4.27 -3.99
N VAL A 33 6.32 -3.35 -3.05
CA VAL A 33 7.20 -2.19 -2.83
C VAL A 33 8.58 -2.64 -2.39
N ILE A 34 8.68 -3.59 -1.45
CA ILE A 34 9.97 -4.16 -1.02
C ILE A 34 10.69 -4.81 -2.21
N TYR A 35 9.96 -5.60 -3.02
CA TYR A 35 10.50 -6.19 -4.24
C TYR A 35 11.01 -5.10 -5.21
N GLN A 36 10.23 -4.05 -5.46
CA GLN A 36 10.59 -2.95 -6.35
C GLN A 36 11.85 -2.21 -5.89
N LEU A 37 11.96 -1.91 -4.61
CA LEU A 37 13.17 -1.29 -4.06
C LEU A 37 14.38 -2.22 -4.22
N ALA A 38 14.24 -3.50 -3.88
CA ALA A 38 15.31 -4.47 -4.02
C ALA A 38 15.71 -4.68 -5.49
N SER A 39 14.76 -4.92 -6.38
CA SER A 39 15.02 -5.12 -7.81
C SER A 39 15.64 -3.89 -8.45
N GLY A 40 15.15 -2.69 -8.14
CA GLY A 40 15.69 -1.43 -8.65
C GLY A 40 17.16 -1.20 -8.27
N TRP A 41 17.55 -1.58 -7.04
CA TRP A 41 18.95 -1.49 -6.60
C TRP A 41 19.85 -2.58 -7.18
N LEU A 42 19.33 -3.77 -7.45
CA LEU A 42 20.11 -4.95 -7.85
C LEU A 42 20.26 -5.07 -9.36
N MET A 43 19.21 -4.79 -10.14
CA MET A 43 19.20 -5.01 -11.58
C MET A 43 20.30 -4.26 -12.33
N ASP A 44 20.66 -3.06 -11.88
CA ASP A 44 21.70 -2.25 -12.50
C ASP A 44 23.12 -2.72 -12.14
N ARG A 45 23.28 -3.37 -10.99
CA ARG A 45 24.57 -3.78 -10.46
C ARG A 45 24.95 -5.23 -10.79
N LEU A 46 23.96 -6.11 -10.88
CA LEU A 46 24.19 -7.55 -10.97
C LEU A 46 23.91 -8.14 -12.35
N LEU A 47 23.13 -7.44 -13.20
CA LEU A 47 22.68 -7.96 -14.48
C LEU A 47 23.30 -7.22 -15.66
N VAL A 48 23.52 -7.95 -16.77
CA VAL A 48 24.05 -7.40 -18.01
C VAL A 48 23.26 -7.96 -19.21
N GLY A 49 23.33 -7.25 -20.34
CA GLY A 49 22.75 -7.72 -21.61
C GLY A 49 21.23 -7.94 -21.53
N ALA A 50 20.76 -9.02 -22.11
CA ALA A 50 19.34 -9.36 -22.21
C ALA A 50 18.68 -9.56 -20.83
N ASP A 51 19.39 -10.12 -19.85
CA ASP A 51 18.87 -10.34 -18.50
C ASP A 51 18.58 -9.00 -17.79
N LYS A 52 19.44 -8.00 -17.99
CA LYS A 52 19.23 -6.65 -17.47
C LYS A 52 18.00 -6.01 -18.09
N LEU A 53 17.81 -6.15 -19.41
CA LEU A 53 16.66 -5.61 -20.11
C LEU A 53 15.35 -6.26 -19.63
N ASN A 54 15.33 -7.59 -19.50
CA ASN A 54 14.18 -8.32 -18.96
C ASN A 54 13.84 -7.90 -17.51
N ALA A 55 14.87 -7.64 -16.70
CA ALA A 55 14.66 -7.14 -15.33
C ALA A 55 14.07 -5.74 -15.31
N TYR A 56 14.51 -4.84 -16.18
CA TYR A 56 13.90 -3.52 -16.32
C TYR A 56 12.45 -3.60 -16.76
N GLN A 57 12.14 -4.46 -17.76
CA GLN A 57 10.77 -4.68 -18.20
C GLN A 57 9.89 -5.16 -17.04
N LEU A 58 10.30 -6.21 -16.35
CA LEU A 58 9.55 -6.75 -15.20
C LEU A 58 9.37 -5.72 -14.08
N HIS A 59 10.43 -4.95 -13.78
CA HIS A 59 10.36 -3.87 -12.80
C HIS A 59 9.31 -2.83 -13.19
N THR A 60 9.28 -2.40 -14.45
CA THR A 60 8.30 -1.43 -14.94
C THR A 60 6.88 -2.00 -14.93
N GLU A 61 6.68 -3.24 -15.34
CA GLU A 61 5.37 -3.92 -15.33
C GLU A 61 4.80 -4.07 -13.91
N ILE A 62 5.64 -4.45 -12.93
CA ILE A 62 5.24 -4.51 -11.52
C ILE A 62 4.97 -3.11 -10.99
N GLY A 63 5.76 -2.10 -11.38
CA GLY A 63 5.52 -0.71 -11.03
C GLY A 63 4.14 -0.23 -11.49
N LEU A 64 3.78 -0.49 -12.75
CA LEU A 64 2.45 -0.17 -13.30
C LEU A 64 1.33 -0.95 -12.60
N THR A 65 1.60 -2.19 -12.21
CA THR A 65 0.66 -2.98 -11.40
C THR A 65 0.45 -2.35 -10.02
N LEU A 66 1.51 -1.82 -9.40
CA LEU A 66 1.41 -1.05 -8.16
C LEU A 66 0.60 0.25 -8.33
N LEU A 67 0.73 0.94 -9.47
CA LEU A 67 -0.12 2.09 -9.78
C LEU A 67 -1.60 1.70 -9.80
N LEU A 68 -1.95 0.62 -10.49
CA LEU A 68 -3.31 0.10 -10.53
C LEU A 68 -3.82 -0.26 -9.14
N LEU A 69 -3.02 -1.02 -8.37
CA LEU A 69 -3.37 -1.39 -6.99
C LEU A 69 -3.50 -0.16 -6.09
N GLY A 70 -2.69 0.86 -6.28
CA GLY A 70 -2.77 2.14 -5.57
C GLY A 70 -4.10 2.86 -5.82
N ILE A 71 -4.52 2.92 -7.09
CA ILE A 71 -5.82 3.49 -7.48
C ILE A 71 -6.97 2.69 -6.87
N LEU A 72 -6.94 1.36 -6.99
CA LEU A 72 -7.98 0.49 -6.45
C LEU A 72 -8.05 0.60 -4.91
N ARG A 73 -6.89 0.67 -4.23
CA ARG A 73 -6.81 0.89 -2.79
C ARG A 73 -7.38 2.25 -2.39
N LEU A 74 -7.07 3.30 -3.14
CA LEU A 74 -7.62 4.64 -2.89
C LEU A 74 -9.15 4.64 -3.04
N VAL A 75 -9.67 4.07 -4.12
CA VAL A 75 -11.12 3.92 -4.34
C VAL A 75 -11.75 3.13 -3.19
N TRP A 76 -11.12 2.00 -2.80
CA TRP A 76 -11.58 1.23 -1.65
C TRP A 76 -11.63 2.05 -0.37
N ARG A 77 -10.58 2.82 -0.09
CA ARG A 77 -10.50 3.67 1.11
C ARG A 77 -11.55 4.78 1.13
N LEU A 78 -11.91 5.33 -0.03
CA LEU A 78 -12.97 6.33 -0.15
C LEU A 78 -14.36 5.72 0.07
N MET A 79 -14.57 4.48 -0.38
CA MET A 79 -15.85 3.77 -0.22
C MET A 79 -16.01 3.14 1.17
N VAL A 80 -14.93 2.69 1.76
CA VAL A 80 -14.88 1.93 3.03
C VAL A 80 -13.86 2.60 3.97
N PRO A 81 -14.30 3.58 4.76
CA PRO A 81 -13.44 4.23 5.75
C PRO A 81 -12.86 3.21 6.76
N GLY A 82 -11.62 3.41 7.16
CA GLY A 82 -10.99 2.57 8.20
C GLY A 82 -11.47 2.92 9.61
N PRO A 83 -10.96 2.21 10.62
CA PRO A 83 -11.28 2.49 12.02
C PRO A 83 -10.86 3.90 12.39
N ILE A 84 -11.58 4.47 13.34
CA ILE A 84 -11.23 5.73 14.01
C ILE A 84 -10.34 5.34 15.18
N ASN A 85 -9.07 5.72 15.14
CA ASN A 85 -8.16 5.50 16.25
C ASN A 85 -8.04 6.78 17.07
N ASP A 86 -7.88 6.65 18.38
CA ASP A 86 -7.67 7.81 19.27
C ASP A 86 -6.41 8.61 18.91
N ALA A 87 -5.46 7.98 18.21
CA ALA A 87 -4.31 8.64 17.60
C ALA A 87 -4.71 9.70 16.54
N ASP A 88 -5.87 9.58 15.90
CA ASP A 88 -6.36 10.57 14.93
C ASP A 88 -6.70 11.93 15.57
N ASN A 89 -6.84 11.99 16.91
CA ASN A 89 -7.16 13.20 17.66
C ASN A 89 -5.93 13.87 18.31
N GLN A 90 -4.69 13.37 18.07
CA GLN A 90 -3.49 13.82 18.78
C GLN A 90 -2.61 14.82 17.99
N GLY A 91 -3.18 15.92 17.50
CA GLY A 91 -2.43 17.07 16.99
C GLY A 91 -1.43 16.75 15.87
N TRP A 92 -0.13 17.07 16.06
CA TRP A 92 0.90 16.91 15.03
C TRP A 92 1.12 15.46 14.55
N ARG A 93 0.87 14.45 15.40
CA ARG A 93 1.03 13.02 15.05
C ARG A 93 0.01 12.60 14.00
N SER A 94 -1.23 13.02 14.13
CA SER A 94 -2.26 12.79 13.13
C SER A 94 -1.89 13.46 11.79
N THR A 95 -1.44 14.70 11.83
CA THR A 95 -1.00 15.43 10.63
C THR A 95 0.16 14.71 9.96
N ALA A 96 1.15 14.24 10.71
CA ALA A 96 2.29 13.50 10.18
C ALA A 96 1.87 12.17 9.54
N ALA A 97 0.94 11.43 10.18
CA ALA A 97 0.41 10.18 9.63
C ALA A 97 -0.34 10.41 8.32
N HIS A 98 -1.18 11.45 8.24
CA HIS A 98 -1.88 11.81 7.00
C HIS A 98 -0.90 12.25 5.91
N ALA A 99 0.08 13.10 6.23
CA ALA A 99 1.11 13.54 5.29
C ALA A 99 1.91 12.33 4.72
N LEU A 100 2.27 11.38 5.58
CA LEU A 100 2.96 10.15 5.18
C LEU A 100 2.13 9.32 4.19
N HIS A 101 0.83 9.12 4.48
CA HIS A 101 -0.05 8.38 3.58
C HIS A 101 -0.25 9.11 2.25
N HIS A 102 -0.42 10.43 2.24
CA HIS A 102 -0.50 11.21 1.00
C HIS A 102 0.81 11.11 0.19
N ALA A 103 1.97 11.14 0.86
CA ALA A 103 3.26 10.94 0.20
C ALA A 103 3.36 9.56 -0.48
N PHE A 104 2.91 8.49 0.18
CA PHE A 104 2.85 7.17 -0.45
C PHE A 104 1.94 7.14 -1.69
N TYR A 105 0.73 7.72 -1.62
CA TYR A 105 -0.15 7.76 -2.79
C TYR A 105 0.46 8.57 -3.94
N ALA A 106 1.12 9.69 -3.65
CA ALA A 106 1.83 10.46 -4.66
C ALA A 106 2.97 9.65 -5.30
N LEU A 107 3.77 8.94 -4.49
CA LEU A 107 4.86 8.10 -4.99
C LEU A 107 4.36 6.90 -5.80
N PHE A 108 3.21 6.31 -5.44
CA PHE A 108 2.57 5.23 -6.22
C PHE A 108 2.04 5.70 -7.57
N ALA A 109 1.90 7.00 -7.80
CA ALA A 109 1.64 7.56 -9.13
C ALA A 109 2.93 7.98 -9.83
N ILE A 110 3.79 8.76 -9.16
CA ILE A 110 4.98 9.38 -9.75
C ILE A 110 6.00 8.32 -10.21
N LEU A 111 6.31 7.33 -9.37
CA LEU A 111 7.34 6.33 -9.69
C LEU A 111 6.97 5.45 -10.89
N PRO A 112 5.77 4.83 -10.96
CA PRO A 112 5.40 4.03 -12.12
C PRO A 112 5.27 4.85 -13.40
N LEU A 113 4.77 6.08 -13.34
CA LEU A 113 4.62 6.93 -14.51
C LEU A 113 5.99 7.38 -15.05
N SER A 114 6.92 7.77 -14.19
CA SER A 114 8.27 8.10 -14.62
C SER A 114 9.00 6.87 -15.18
N GLY A 115 8.84 5.68 -14.59
CA GLY A 115 9.36 4.42 -15.13
C GLY A 115 8.77 4.06 -16.50
N TRP A 116 7.48 4.31 -16.72
CA TRP A 116 6.85 4.09 -18.02
C TRP A 116 7.36 5.05 -19.09
N ILE A 117 7.59 6.30 -18.74
CA ILE A 117 8.24 7.30 -19.62
C ILE A 117 9.65 6.80 -19.99
N MET A 118 10.45 6.42 -19.03
CA MET A 118 11.81 5.92 -19.24
C MET A 118 11.83 4.69 -20.17
N TRP A 119 10.97 3.70 -19.90
CA TRP A 119 10.84 2.50 -20.75
C TRP A 119 10.43 2.88 -22.18
N SER A 120 9.45 3.74 -22.34
CA SER A 120 8.95 4.17 -23.64
C SER A 120 9.99 4.94 -24.48
N ALA A 121 10.91 5.65 -23.81
CA ALA A 121 12.02 6.33 -24.47
C ALA A 121 13.13 5.38 -24.92
N ILE A 122 13.38 4.31 -24.15
CA ILE A 122 14.49 3.37 -24.40
C ILE A 122 14.05 2.22 -25.31
N GLN A 123 12.82 1.70 -25.11
CA GLN A 123 12.29 0.51 -25.79
C GLN A 123 10.90 0.75 -26.39
N PRO A 124 10.75 1.68 -27.36
CA PRO A 124 9.42 2.06 -27.88
C PRO A 124 8.67 0.93 -28.60
N ALA A 125 9.39 -0.07 -29.10
CA ALA A 125 8.81 -1.20 -29.82
C ALA A 125 8.35 -2.35 -28.93
N GLN A 126 8.68 -2.33 -27.63
CA GLN A 126 8.34 -3.43 -26.70
C GLN A 126 7.17 -3.01 -25.80
N PRO A 127 5.98 -3.64 -25.93
CA PRO A 127 4.85 -3.36 -25.07
C PRO A 127 5.14 -3.85 -23.65
N LEU A 128 4.61 -3.12 -22.67
CA LEU A 128 4.55 -3.56 -21.28
C LEU A 128 3.24 -4.32 -21.02
N HIS A 129 3.20 -5.09 -19.96
CA HIS A 129 2.00 -5.83 -19.58
C HIS A 129 1.56 -5.43 -18.17
N LEU A 130 0.40 -4.78 -18.07
CA LEU A 130 -0.22 -4.48 -16.79
C LEU A 130 -0.73 -5.78 -16.16
N ALA A 131 -0.36 -6.04 -14.92
CA ALA A 131 -0.68 -7.27 -14.20
C ALA A 131 -0.25 -8.57 -14.95
N GLY A 132 0.73 -8.46 -15.86
CA GLY A 132 1.28 -9.57 -16.62
C GLY A 132 0.47 -10.01 -17.84
N PHE A 133 -0.68 -9.40 -18.14
CA PHE A 133 -1.54 -9.87 -19.24
C PHE A 133 -2.23 -8.77 -20.08
N VAL A 134 -2.37 -7.55 -19.56
CA VAL A 134 -2.99 -6.45 -20.34
C VAL A 134 -1.89 -5.65 -21.04
N PRO A 135 -1.77 -5.70 -22.37
CA PRO A 135 -0.73 -4.97 -23.06
C PRO A 135 -0.95 -3.46 -22.94
N LEU A 136 0.10 -2.75 -22.56
CA LEU A 136 0.16 -1.30 -22.53
C LEU A 136 1.14 -0.83 -23.61
N PRO A 137 0.72 0.05 -24.54
CA PRO A 137 1.61 0.60 -25.55
C PRO A 137 2.68 1.50 -24.90
N ALA A 138 3.80 1.68 -25.57
CA ALA A 138 4.73 2.72 -25.22
C ALA A 138 4.07 4.10 -25.39
N MET A 139 4.50 5.07 -24.61
CA MET A 139 4.11 6.46 -24.83
C MET A 139 4.70 6.96 -26.16
N PRO A 140 4.03 7.84 -26.90
CA PRO A 140 4.47 8.30 -28.23
C PRO A 140 5.62 9.32 -28.16
N LEU A 141 6.70 8.96 -27.44
CA LEU A 141 7.89 9.80 -27.26
C LEU A 141 8.78 9.80 -28.52
N HIS A 142 8.69 8.76 -29.34
CA HIS A 142 9.43 8.64 -30.60
C HIS A 142 9.05 9.67 -31.66
N ASP A 143 7.88 10.31 -31.51
CA ASP A 143 7.41 11.40 -32.39
C ASP A 143 8.05 12.76 -32.03
N LEU A 144 8.72 12.85 -30.90
CA LEU A 144 9.41 14.05 -30.44
C LEU A 144 10.77 14.20 -31.14
N SER A 145 11.26 15.46 -31.25
CA SER A 145 12.64 15.67 -31.69
C SER A 145 13.63 15.05 -30.69
N PRO A 146 14.84 14.67 -31.12
CA PRO A 146 15.85 14.06 -30.25
C PRO A 146 16.16 14.89 -28.98
N GLU A 147 16.12 16.20 -29.10
CA GLU A 147 16.35 17.13 -27.98
C GLU A 147 15.24 17.01 -26.92
N TRP A 148 13.99 16.96 -27.37
CA TRP A 148 12.85 16.77 -26.47
C TRP A 148 12.81 15.36 -25.87
N GLN A 149 13.16 14.33 -26.63
CA GLN A 149 13.28 12.97 -26.10
C GLN A 149 14.30 12.91 -24.96
N PHE A 150 15.49 13.47 -25.20
CA PHE A 150 16.55 13.54 -24.18
C PHE A 150 16.08 14.30 -22.95
N LEU A 151 15.46 15.47 -23.11
CA LEU A 151 14.98 16.30 -22.00
C LEU A 151 13.92 15.54 -21.17
N VAL A 152 12.95 14.91 -21.82
CA VAL A 152 11.89 14.13 -21.14
C VAL A 152 12.48 12.95 -20.38
N LEU A 153 13.46 12.24 -20.97
CA LEU A 153 14.14 11.14 -20.30
C LEU A 153 14.92 11.61 -19.07
N ASP A 154 15.72 12.66 -19.19
CA ASP A 154 16.53 13.23 -18.12
C ASP A 154 15.65 13.66 -16.92
N TYR A 155 14.55 14.35 -17.19
CA TYR A 155 13.58 14.72 -16.16
C TYR A 155 12.91 13.47 -15.51
N ALA A 156 12.52 12.48 -16.32
CA ALA A 156 11.89 11.27 -15.80
C ALA A 156 12.86 10.48 -14.91
N GLU A 157 14.13 10.37 -15.29
CA GLU A 157 15.19 9.74 -14.48
C GLU A 157 15.40 10.50 -13.16
N GLY A 158 15.49 11.82 -13.21
CA GLY A 158 15.65 12.65 -12.01
C GLY A 158 14.47 12.53 -11.04
N VAL A 159 13.25 12.56 -11.56
CA VAL A 159 12.01 12.38 -10.77
C VAL A 159 11.95 10.97 -10.19
N HIS A 160 12.28 9.94 -10.97
CA HIS A 160 12.30 8.55 -10.52
C HIS A 160 13.33 8.36 -9.40
N LEU A 161 14.54 8.87 -9.57
CA LEU A 161 15.59 8.78 -8.55
C LEU A 161 15.20 9.50 -7.25
N ALA A 162 14.67 10.71 -7.34
CA ALA A 162 14.16 11.45 -6.17
C ALA A 162 13.05 10.69 -5.44
N GLY A 163 12.14 10.09 -6.21
CA GLY A 163 11.07 9.25 -5.68
C GLY A 163 11.59 7.99 -4.99
N ILE A 164 12.59 7.30 -5.57
CA ILE A 164 13.24 6.13 -4.95
C ILE A 164 13.90 6.50 -3.62
N ILE A 165 14.66 7.59 -3.57
CA ILE A 165 15.30 8.07 -2.34
C ILE A 165 14.23 8.34 -1.27
N THR A 166 13.17 9.06 -1.64
CA THR A 166 12.06 9.37 -0.75
C THR A 166 11.39 8.10 -0.23
N LEU A 167 11.06 7.15 -1.12
CA LEU A 167 10.40 5.90 -0.74
C LEU A 167 11.30 5.05 0.17
N THR A 168 12.60 4.99 -0.10
CA THR A 168 13.60 4.26 0.71
C THR A 168 13.68 4.81 2.14
N LEU A 169 13.42 6.09 2.35
CA LEU A 169 13.36 6.70 3.68
C LEU A 169 11.99 6.51 4.35
N LEU A 170 10.91 6.66 3.58
CA LEU A 170 9.55 6.59 4.12
C LEU A 170 9.13 5.18 4.54
N VAL A 171 9.55 4.14 3.82
CA VAL A 171 9.17 2.74 4.15
C VAL A 171 9.68 2.34 5.54
N PRO A 172 10.97 2.48 5.89
CA PRO A 172 11.45 2.19 7.25
C PRO A 172 10.83 3.11 8.32
N ALA A 173 10.61 4.39 8.00
CA ALA A 173 9.97 5.32 8.93
C ALA A 173 8.53 4.88 9.24
N HIS A 174 7.76 4.47 8.22
CA HIS A 174 6.40 3.95 8.37
C HIS A 174 6.38 2.65 9.21
N ALA A 175 7.24 1.70 8.86
CA ALA A 175 7.34 0.44 9.60
C ALA A 175 7.80 0.68 11.05
N GLY A 176 8.79 1.54 11.26
CA GLY A 176 9.28 1.92 12.59
C GLY A 176 8.21 2.60 13.44
N ALA A 177 7.40 3.49 12.85
CA ALA A 177 6.27 4.08 13.54
C ALA A 177 5.24 3.01 13.97
N ALA A 178 4.90 2.06 13.09
CA ALA A 178 3.98 0.96 13.41
C ALA A 178 4.52 0.08 14.55
N ILE A 179 5.83 -0.25 14.53
CA ILE A 179 6.50 -0.99 15.59
C ILE A 179 6.47 -0.21 16.90
N LYS A 180 6.76 1.10 16.85
CA LYS A 180 6.69 1.97 18.02
C LYS A 180 5.29 1.98 18.63
N HIS A 181 4.26 2.14 17.82
CA HIS A 181 2.88 2.10 18.27
C HIS A 181 2.54 0.79 18.97
N HIS A 182 3.00 -0.34 18.43
CA HIS A 182 2.74 -1.66 19.01
C HIS A 182 3.45 -1.87 20.38
N PHE A 183 4.76 -1.57 20.46
CA PHE A 183 5.57 -1.93 21.65
C PHE A 183 5.62 -0.84 22.73
N TRP A 184 5.62 0.44 22.33
CA TRP A 184 5.76 1.57 23.26
C TRP A 184 4.43 2.26 23.58
N ASP A 185 3.68 2.62 22.56
CA ASP A 185 2.41 3.32 22.75
C ASP A 185 1.29 2.32 23.13
N ARG A 186 1.47 1.03 22.83
CA ARG A 186 0.56 -0.10 23.12
C ARG A 186 -0.85 0.14 22.59
N ASP A 187 -0.94 0.73 21.41
CA ASP A 187 -2.20 0.96 20.72
C ASP A 187 -2.47 -0.13 19.66
N ASP A 188 -3.68 -0.13 19.12
CA ASP A 188 -4.15 -1.16 18.19
C ASP A 188 -3.89 -0.83 16.72
N VAL A 189 -3.10 0.21 16.41
CA VAL A 189 -2.84 0.64 15.02
C VAL A 189 -2.22 -0.48 14.20
N PHE A 190 -1.16 -1.12 14.72
CA PHE A 190 -0.50 -2.25 14.07
C PHE A 190 -1.40 -3.50 14.04
N ALA A 191 -2.01 -3.82 15.20
CA ALA A 191 -2.90 -4.98 15.34
C ALA A 191 -4.13 -4.88 14.41
N GLY A 192 -4.61 -3.67 14.14
CA GLY A 192 -5.70 -3.41 13.20
C GLY A 192 -5.37 -3.74 11.75
N MET A 193 -4.08 -3.81 11.39
CA MET A 193 -3.56 -4.17 10.05
C MET A 193 -3.12 -5.63 9.93
N LEU A 194 -3.20 -6.42 11.00
CA LEU A 194 -2.91 -7.85 10.92
C LEU A 194 -4.13 -8.62 10.40
N PRO A 195 -3.92 -9.66 9.58
CA PRO A 195 -4.98 -10.58 9.19
C PRO A 195 -5.62 -11.21 10.43
N GLU A 196 -6.95 -11.24 10.47
CA GLU A 196 -7.64 -12.05 11.49
C GLU A 196 -7.41 -13.52 11.15
N ILE A 197 -6.68 -14.21 12.02
CA ILE A 197 -6.65 -15.68 12.01
C ILE A 197 -7.97 -16.09 12.64
N PRO A 198 -8.86 -16.79 11.93
CA PRO A 198 -10.07 -17.31 12.55
C PRO A 198 -9.66 -18.15 13.77
N ASP A 199 -10.15 -17.77 14.95
CA ASP A 199 -9.93 -18.59 16.13
C ASP A 199 -10.70 -19.89 15.94
N THR A 200 -10.00 -20.90 15.45
CA THR A 200 -10.55 -22.24 15.24
C THR A 200 -10.86 -22.95 16.55
N SER A 201 -10.47 -22.36 17.69
CA SER A 201 -10.77 -22.86 19.05
C SER A 201 -12.11 -22.36 19.60
N TRP A 202 -12.74 -21.35 18.95
CA TRP A 202 -14.03 -20.81 19.38
C TRP A 202 -15.19 -21.61 18.77
N HIS A 203 -15.56 -22.69 19.42
CA HIS A 203 -16.86 -23.32 19.24
C HIS A 203 -17.72 -23.09 20.49
N PRO A 204 -18.98 -22.61 20.37
CA PRO A 204 -19.92 -22.64 21.48
C PRO A 204 -20.02 -24.06 22.00
N GLY A 205 -19.51 -24.34 23.23
CA GLY A 205 -19.45 -25.69 23.77
C GLY A 205 -18.10 -26.41 23.60
N GLY A 206 -17.03 -25.77 23.07
CA GLY A 206 -15.69 -26.34 23.06
C GLY A 206 -15.06 -26.38 24.46
N PRO A 207 -13.98 -27.17 24.68
CA PRO A 207 -13.40 -27.44 26.01
C PRO A 207 -12.89 -26.19 26.76
N ASN A 208 -12.75 -25.04 26.08
CA ASN A 208 -12.32 -23.75 26.68
C ASN A 208 -13.44 -22.70 26.73
N TYR A 209 -14.70 -23.08 26.48
CA TYR A 209 -15.82 -22.15 26.60
C TYR A 209 -16.13 -21.88 28.07
N SER A 210 -15.82 -20.67 28.52
CA SER A 210 -16.32 -20.12 29.77
C SER A 210 -17.46 -19.15 29.43
N PRO A 211 -18.71 -19.49 29.77
CA PRO A 211 -19.83 -18.56 29.55
C PRO A 211 -19.60 -17.27 30.35
N PRO A 212 -20.01 -16.11 29.83
CA PRO A 212 -19.91 -14.85 30.55
C PRO A 212 -20.63 -15.01 31.90
N LYS A 213 -19.97 -14.58 32.98
CA LYS A 213 -20.58 -14.59 34.32
C LYS A 213 -21.88 -13.79 34.27
N PRO A 214 -23.00 -14.32 34.86
CA PRO A 214 -24.22 -13.57 34.99
C PRO A 214 -23.92 -12.25 35.71
N THR A 215 -24.30 -11.13 35.07
CA THR A 215 -24.26 -9.82 35.75
C THR A 215 -25.17 -9.90 36.95
N ALA A 216 -24.64 -9.59 38.13
CA ALA A 216 -25.42 -9.53 39.37
C ALA A 216 -26.61 -8.56 39.16
N PRO A 217 -27.83 -8.91 39.62
CA PRO A 217 -28.96 -8.03 39.54
C PRO A 217 -28.65 -6.72 40.28
N HIS A 218 -28.93 -5.59 39.64
CA HIS A 218 -28.80 -4.29 40.29
C HIS A 218 -29.64 -4.28 41.58
N PRO A 219 -29.09 -3.80 42.71
CA PRO A 219 -29.87 -3.62 43.93
C PRO A 219 -31.02 -2.66 43.65
N PRO A 220 -32.21 -2.88 44.21
CA PRO A 220 -33.33 -1.98 44.03
C PRO A 220 -32.97 -0.60 44.57
N ALA A 221 -33.35 0.44 43.78
CA ALA A 221 -33.18 1.81 44.18
C ALA A 221 -33.92 2.05 45.53
N SER A 222 -33.15 2.44 46.54
CA SER A 222 -33.73 2.85 47.82
C SER A 222 -34.60 4.09 47.62
N GLY A 223 -35.88 3.95 47.87
CA GLY A 223 -36.82 5.05 47.92
C GLY A 223 -36.62 5.95 49.17
#